data_e27f9eecce3faf8fba5fdbccc6900983
#
_entry.id   e27f9eecce3faf8fba5fdbccc6900983
#
_cell.length_a   1.000
_cell.length_b   1.000
_cell.length_c   1.000
_cell.angle_alpha   90.00
_cell.angle_beta   90.00
_cell.angle_gamma   90.00
#
_symmetry.space_group_name_H-M   'P 1'
#
loop_
_entity.id
_entity.type
_entity.pdbx_description
1 polymer ?
#
loop_
_entity_poly.entity_id
_entity_poly.type
_entity_poly.pdbx_seq_one_letter_code
_entity_poly.pdbx_strand_id
1 'polypeptide(L)' 'MKTIEDHIQKDKQILADPTTSEPMRHHIEDELHDLEEYVEHHKAEIEAGDHHDPNCLELFCDQHPDEPECLVYDD' A
#
# COMPACT_ATOMS: atom_id res chain seq x y z
N MET A 1 9.15 -3.05 8.29
CA MET A 1 7.72 -3.19 8.64
C MET A 1 7.26 -4.58 8.28
N LYS A 2 6.45 -5.18 9.13
CA LYS A 2 6.08 -6.59 8.98
C LYS A 2 4.66 -6.79 8.41
N THR A 3 3.79 -5.81 8.60
CA THR A 3 2.40 -5.92 8.16
C THR A 3 1.96 -4.66 7.45
N ILE A 4 0.89 -4.79 6.66
CA ILE A 4 0.31 -3.64 5.97
C ILE A 4 -0.22 -2.61 6.98
N GLU A 5 -0.76 -3.07 8.11
CA GLU A 5 -1.24 -2.16 9.15
C GLU A 5 -0.10 -1.31 9.72
N ASP A 6 1.07 -1.92 9.94
CA ASP A 6 2.24 -1.20 10.41
C ASP A 6 2.66 -0.12 9.43
N HIS A 7 2.62 -0.44 8.13
CA HIS A 7 2.97 0.51 7.07
C HIS A 7 1.99 1.69 7.05
N ILE A 8 0.70 1.41 7.12
CA ILE A 8 -0.33 2.44 7.13
C ILE A 8 -0.16 3.34 8.35
N GLN A 9 0.09 2.76 9.51
CA GLN A 9 0.28 3.52 10.74
C GLN A 9 1.50 4.44 10.64
N LYS A 10 2.58 3.94 10.09
CA LYS A 10 3.79 4.75 9.90
C LYS A 10 3.54 5.91 8.94
N ASP A 11 2.84 5.68 7.86
CA ASP A 11 2.51 6.73 6.90
C ASP A 11 1.67 7.81 7.55
N LYS A 12 0.71 7.43 8.37
CA LYS A 12 -0.11 8.40 9.12
C LYS A 12 0.74 9.23 10.09
N GLN A 13 1.72 8.59 10.74
CA GLN A 13 2.63 9.30 11.64
C GLN A 13 3.48 10.34 10.88
N ILE A 14 3.95 9.96 9.69
CA ILE A 14 4.73 10.89 8.86
C ILE A 14 3.88 12.09 8.46
N LEU A 15 2.63 11.87 8.07
CA LEU A 15 1.72 12.96 7.69
C LEU A 15 1.37 13.86 8.88
N ALA A 16 1.37 13.32 10.09
CA ALA A 16 1.10 14.10 11.30
C ALA A 16 2.32 14.89 11.76
N ASP A 17 3.52 14.61 11.23
CA ASP A 17 4.74 15.27 11.61
C ASP A 17 4.83 16.64 10.93
N PRO A 18 4.89 17.75 11.69
CA PRO A 18 4.95 19.08 11.11
C PRO A 18 6.26 19.37 10.36
N THR A 19 7.29 18.56 10.56
CA THR A 19 8.58 18.75 9.88
C THR A 19 8.65 18.05 8.53
N THR A 20 7.64 17.27 8.18
CA THR A 20 7.61 16.57 6.88
C THR A 20 7.44 17.60 5.75
N SER A 21 8.29 17.51 4.72
CA SER A 21 8.25 18.42 3.58
C SER A 21 7.01 18.20 2.73
N GLU A 22 6.62 19.23 1.95
CA GLU A 22 5.47 19.14 1.05
C GLU A 22 5.59 18.01 0.03
N PRO A 23 6.72 17.84 -0.68
CA PRO A 23 6.85 16.72 -1.61
C PRO A 23 6.71 15.37 -0.94
N MET A 24 7.25 15.22 0.26
CA MET A 24 7.14 13.98 1.01
C MET A 24 5.69 13.74 1.44
N ARG A 25 4.97 14.78 1.85
CA ARG A 25 3.56 14.66 2.20
C ARG A 25 2.74 14.13 1.04
N HIS A 26 2.94 14.69 -0.15
CA HIS A 26 2.21 14.23 -1.34
C HIS A 26 2.52 12.78 -1.65
N HIS A 27 3.81 12.40 -1.58
CA HIS A 27 4.21 11.03 -1.82
C HIS A 27 3.55 10.06 -0.83
N ILE A 28 3.57 10.41 0.45
CA ILE A 28 3.02 9.56 1.50
C ILE A 28 1.48 9.51 1.41
N GLU A 29 0.83 10.61 1.07
CA GLU A 29 -0.62 10.63 0.88
C GLU A 29 -1.03 9.70 -0.26
N ASP A 30 -0.32 9.73 -1.38
CA ASP A 30 -0.59 8.84 -2.50
C ASP A 30 -0.35 7.39 -2.11
N GLU A 31 0.76 7.11 -1.42
CA GLU A 31 1.07 5.77 -0.95
C GLU A 31 0.00 5.26 0.02
N LEU A 32 -0.42 6.10 0.95
CA LEU A 32 -1.44 5.72 1.92
C LEU A 32 -2.77 5.42 1.24
N HIS A 33 -3.14 6.22 0.25
CA HIS A 33 -4.35 5.97 -0.53
C HIS A 33 -4.28 4.60 -1.23
N ASP A 34 -3.13 4.29 -1.83
CA ASP A 34 -2.92 3.00 -2.50
C ASP A 34 -3.01 1.85 -1.51
N LEU A 35 -2.42 2.02 -0.32
CA LEU A 35 -2.48 0.99 0.72
C LEU A 35 -3.91 0.76 1.21
N GLU A 36 -4.67 1.83 1.36
CA GLU A 36 -6.06 1.72 1.79
C GLU A 36 -6.92 1.03 0.74
N GLU A 37 -6.70 1.32 -0.53
CA GLU A 37 -7.37 0.61 -1.60
C GLU A 37 -7.01 -0.87 -1.62
N TYR A 38 -5.74 -1.18 -1.42
CA TYR A 38 -5.29 -2.56 -1.35
C TYR A 38 -6.00 -3.31 -0.23
N VAL A 39 -6.10 -2.70 0.95
CA VAL A 39 -6.81 -3.30 2.08
C VAL A 39 -8.26 -3.59 1.72
N GLU A 40 -8.92 -2.67 1.05
CA GLU A 40 -10.32 -2.84 0.66
C GLU A 40 -10.48 -3.98 -0.34
N HIS A 41 -9.59 -4.07 -1.32
CA HIS A 41 -9.65 -5.13 -2.34
C HIS A 41 -9.29 -6.50 -1.77
N HIS A 42 -8.46 -6.56 -0.74
CA HIS A 42 -7.96 -7.80 -0.16
C HIS A 42 -8.50 -8.06 1.24
N LYS A 43 -9.63 -7.47 1.57
CA LYS A 43 -10.20 -7.53 2.91
C LYS A 43 -10.41 -8.96 3.39
N ALA A 44 -10.91 -9.83 2.53
CA ALA A 44 -11.18 -11.22 2.91
C ALA A 44 -9.86 -11.96 3.24
N GLU A 45 -8.81 -11.68 2.48
CA GLU A 45 -7.50 -12.28 2.71
C GLU A 45 -6.88 -11.79 4.01
N ILE A 46 -7.05 -10.50 4.30
CA ILE A 46 -6.55 -9.92 5.54
C ILE A 46 -7.29 -10.51 6.73
N GLU A 47 -8.59 -10.67 6.64
CA GLU A 47 -9.39 -11.30 7.68
C GLU A 47 -9.02 -12.76 7.88
N ALA A 48 -8.55 -13.43 6.82
CA ALA A 48 -8.09 -14.81 6.89
C ALA A 48 -6.68 -14.95 7.47
N GLY A 49 -6.00 -13.82 7.76
CA GLY A 49 -4.69 -13.83 8.40
C GLY A 49 -3.55 -13.34 7.52
N ASP A 50 -3.81 -12.94 6.29
CA ASP A 50 -2.78 -12.46 5.37
C ASP A 50 -2.61 -10.96 5.53
N HIS A 51 -1.72 -10.56 6.44
CA HIS A 51 -1.44 -9.16 6.74
C HIS A 51 -0.11 -8.68 6.16
N HIS A 52 0.41 -9.33 5.12
CA HIS A 52 1.71 -8.95 4.58
C HIS A 52 1.69 -7.53 4.02
N ASP A 53 2.85 -6.86 4.09
CA ASP A 53 3.02 -5.51 3.57
C ASP A 53 3.29 -5.59 2.06
N PRO A 54 2.38 -5.09 1.20
CA PRO A 54 2.58 -5.19 -0.24
C PRO A 54 3.73 -4.30 -0.70
N ASN A 55 4.49 -4.77 -1.68
CA ASN A 55 5.53 -3.97 -2.29
C ASN A 55 4.93 -3.08 -3.39
N CYS A 56 5.77 -2.23 -4.02
CA CYS A 56 5.30 -1.31 -5.05
C CYS A 56 4.65 -2.03 -6.22
N LEU A 57 5.20 -3.18 -6.60
CA LEU A 57 4.64 -3.95 -7.72
C LEU A 57 3.28 -4.54 -7.36
N GLU A 58 3.12 -5.02 -6.15
CA GLU A 58 1.82 -5.53 -5.69
C GLU A 58 0.76 -4.45 -5.69
N LEU A 59 1.10 -3.25 -5.24
CA LEU A 59 0.19 -2.11 -5.27
C LEU A 59 -0.17 -1.71 -6.70
N PHE A 60 0.83 -1.67 -7.57
CA PHE A 60 0.62 -1.34 -8.97
C PHE A 60 -0.30 -2.36 -9.65
N CYS A 61 -0.05 -3.64 -9.41
CA CYS A 61 -0.84 -4.71 -10.02
C CYS A 61 -2.28 -4.73 -9.49
N ASP A 62 -2.48 -4.33 -8.24
CA ASP A 62 -3.82 -4.23 -7.68
C ASP A 62 -4.67 -3.19 -8.44
N GLN A 63 -4.05 -2.11 -8.87
CA GLN A 63 -4.72 -1.04 -9.60
C GLN A 63 -4.73 -1.28 -11.11
N HIS A 64 -3.76 -2.03 -11.63
CA HIS A 64 -3.57 -2.24 -13.07
C HIS A 64 -3.34 -3.73 -13.37
N PRO A 65 -4.35 -4.58 -13.11
CA PRO A 65 -4.18 -6.05 -13.27
C PRO A 65 -3.93 -6.48 -14.70
N ASP A 66 -4.24 -5.64 -15.69
CA ASP A 66 -4.08 -5.97 -17.10
C ASP A 66 -2.69 -5.65 -17.66
N GLU A 67 -1.82 -5.05 -16.83
CA GLU A 67 -0.49 -4.67 -17.29
C GLU A 67 0.39 -5.91 -17.48
N PRO A 68 1.28 -5.91 -18.51
CA PRO A 68 2.14 -7.05 -18.79
C PRO A 68 3.01 -7.48 -17.61
N GLU A 69 3.50 -6.53 -16.81
CA GLU A 69 4.31 -6.83 -15.63
C GLU A 69 3.55 -7.69 -14.63
N CYS A 70 2.25 -7.45 -14.52
CA CYS A 70 1.41 -8.19 -13.58
C CYS A 70 1.11 -9.59 -14.08
N LEU A 71 0.99 -9.75 -15.38
CA LEU A 71 0.73 -11.05 -15.99
C LEU A 71 1.93 -11.99 -15.88
N VAL A 72 3.14 -11.43 -15.90
CA VAL A 72 4.37 -12.21 -15.77
C VAL A 72 4.48 -12.86 -14.39
N TYR A 73 3.97 -12.21 -13.37
CA TYR A 73 4.06 -12.69 -11.99
C TYR A 73 2.87 -13.54 -11.57
N ASP A 74 1.92 -13.71 -12.44
CA ASP A 74 0.72 -14.50 -12.16
C ASP A 74 0.96 -15.94 -12.59
N ASP A 75 1.48 -16.72 -11.70
CA ASP A 75 1.70 -18.15 -11.93
C ASP A 75 0.65 -18.99 -11.31
#